data_287fa08a529e17f8e45bbb5593d955db
#
_entry.id   287fa08a529e17f8e45bbb5593d955db
#
_cell.length_a   1.000
_cell.length_b   1.000
_cell.length_c   1.000
_cell.angle_alpha   90.00
_cell.angle_beta   90.00
_cell.angle_gamma   90.00
#
_symmetry.space_group_name_H-M   'P 1'
#
loop_
_entity.id
_entity.type
_entity.pdbx_description
1 polymer ?
#
loop_
_entity_poly.entity_id
_entity_poly.type
_entity_poly.pdbx_seq_one_letter_code
_entity_poly.pdbx_strand_id
1 'polypeptide(L)'
;VLIGKRKNGRYIVADVINKRLSSADVREIIKQTCITDKAKYKRVATRLPQDPGQAGKDQAQSFLKLLAGFTVKCIPESGDKVTRAEPFSAQWLGLEGMDKGNVDVLIAPWNEMYFNQLESFPESKFKDMVDASSSAFIEIESGNTYSAPPTDGGLNKESYWRK
;
A
#
# COMPACT_ATOMS: atom_id res chain seq x y z
N VAL A 1 -3.64 1.14 0.34
CA VAL A 1 -2.97 0.57 -0.85
C VAL A 1 -2.39 -0.78 -0.49
N LEU A 2 -2.65 -1.78 -1.32
CA LEU A 2 -2.06 -3.11 -1.21
C LEU A 2 -0.92 -3.25 -2.23
N ILE A 3 0.30 -3.46 -1.74
CA ILE A 3 1.47 -3.72 -2.57
C ILE A 3 2.03 -5.11 -2.25
N GLY A 4 2.45 -5.83 -3.28
CA GLY A 4 3.11 -7.12 -3.17
C GLY A 4 4.45 -7.14 -3.88
N LYS A 5 5.35 -8.04 -3.47
CA LYS A 5 6.61 -8.33 -4.16
C LYS A 5 6.53 -9.71 -4.80
N ARG A 6 6.76 -9.78 -6.10
CA ARG A 6 6.73 -11.02 -6.87
C ARG A 6 8.03 -11.80 -6.72
N LYS A 7 8.00 -13.08 -7.05
CA LYS A 7 9.19 -13.95 -7.02
C LYS A 7 10.33 -13.48 -7.94
N ASN A 8 10.00 -12.77 -9.02
CA ASN A 8 10.98 -12.18 -9.94
C ASN A 8 11.55 -10.83 -9.47
N GLY A 9 11.23 -10.41 -8.25
CA GLY A 9 11.70 -9.16 -7.65
C GLY A 9 10.86 -7.92 -7.98
N ARG A 10 9.92 -8.00 -8.94
CA ARG A 10 9.05 -6.87 -9.28
C ARG A 10 7.97 -6.65 -8.23
N TYR A 11 7.54 -5.42 -8.08
CA TYR A 11 6.42 -5.04 -7.21
C TYR A 11 5.11 -5.02 -8.00
N ILE A 12 4.00 -5.13 -7.28
CA ILE A 12 2.66 -4.98 -7.85
C ILE A 12 1.77 -4.19 -6.90
N VAL A 13 1.14 -3.13 -7.41
CA VAL A 13 0.02 -2.48 -6.74
C VAL A 13 -1.24 -3.28 -7.09
N ALA A 14 -1.75 -4.01 -6.12
CA ALA A 14 -2.81 -4.99 -6.32
C ALA A 14 -4.20 -4.47 -5.94
N ASP A 15 -4.29 -3.45 -5.07
CA ASP A 15 -5.56 -2.80 -4.72
C ASP A 15 -5.33 -1.41 -4.12
N VAL A 16 -6.29 -0.51 -4.37
CA VAL A 16 -6.32 0.83 -3.80
C VAL A 16 -7.73 1.16 -3.35
N ILE A 17 -7.87 1.46 -2.06
CA ILE A 17 -9.11 1.96 -1.47
C ILE A 17 -8.89 3.40 -1.05
N ASN A 18 -9.64 4.33 -1.65
CA ASN A 18 -9.63 5.74 -1.31
C ASN A 18 -11.07 6.21 -1.14
N LYS A 19 -11.48 6.50 0.09
CA LYS A 19 -12.84 6.91 0.43
C LYS A 19 -12.84 7.96 1.54
N ARG A 20 -13.79 8.87 1.49
CA ARG A 20 -14.10 9.77 2.61
C ARG A 20 -15.19 9.13 3.45
N LEU A 21 -14.84 8.77 4.67
CA LEU A 21 -15.71 8.01 5.57
C LEU A 21 -15.65 8.61 6.98
N SER A 22 -16.64 8.28 7.81
CA SER A 22 -16.57 8.54 9.25
C SER A 22 -15.46 7.70 9.90
N SER A 23 -14.98 8.09 11.07
CA SER A 23 -13.96 7.32 11.81
C SER A 23 -14.40 5.89 12.11
N ALA A 24 -15.70 5.68 12.34
CA ALA A 24 -16.25 4.34 12.58
C ALA A 24 -16.20 3.48 11.32
N ASP A 25 -16.60 4.04 10.17
CA ASP A 25 -16.58 3.35 8.88
C ASP A 25 -15.14 3.06 8.41
N VAL A 26 -14.19 3.97 8.69
CA VAL A 26 -12.77 3.73 8.43
C VAL A 26 -12.27 2.51 9.19
N ARG A 27 -12.64 2.37 10.46
CA ARG A 27 -12.28 1.20 11.28
C ARG A 27 -12.84 -0.09 10.71
N GLU A 28 -14.09 -0.05 10.30
CA GLU A 28 -14.75 -1.23 9.71
C GLU A 28 -14.13 -1.61 8.38
N ILE A 29 -13.89 -0.65 7.48
CA ILE A 29 -13.29 -0.95 6.18
C ILE A 29 -11.85 -1.51 6.32
N ILE A 30 -11.06 -1.00 7.26
CA ILE A 30 -9.73 -1.54 7.55
C ILE A 30 -9.83 -2.99 8.02
N LYS A 31 -10.75 -3.29 8.94
CA LYS A 31 -10.98 -4.65 9.44
C LYS A 31 -11.41 -5.60 8.33
N GLN A 32 -12.38 -5.20 7.51
CA GLN A 32 -12.86 -6.01 6.37
C GLN A 32 -11.77 -6.23 5.32
N THR A 33 -10.94 -5.21 5.04
CA THR A 33 -9.79 -5.34 4.16
C THR A 33 -8.80 -6.35 4.70
N CYS A 34 -8.45 -6.29 5.99
CA CYS A 34 -7.56 -7.27 6.62
C CYS A 34 -8.11 -8.71 6.52
N ILE A 35 -9.42 -8.89 6.70
CA ILE A 35 -10.08 -10.20 6.56
C ILE A 35 -9.96 -10.72 5.12
N THR A 36 -10.32 -9.88 4.16
CA THR A 36 -10.30 -10.23 2.73
C THR A 36 -8.88 -10.54 2.27
N ASP A 37 -7.92 -9.69 2.62
CA ASP A 37 -6.53 -9.86 2.21
C ASP A 37 -5.91 -11.10 2.85
N LYS A 38 -6.17 -11.37 4.14
CA LYS A 38 -5.70 -12.59 4.80
C LYS A 38 -6.28 -13.85 4.19
N ALA A 39 -7.54 -13.82 3.73
CA ALA A 39 -8.16 -14.95 3.03
C ALA A 39 -7.55 -15.17 1.65
N LYS A 40 -7.16 -14.09 0.95
CA LYS A 40 -6.65 -14.13 -0.42
C LYS A 40 -5.14 -14.38 -0.48
N TYR A 41 -4.37 -13.89 0.49
CA TYR A 41 -2.92 -13.94 0.48
C TYR A 41 -2.36 -14.63 1.72
N LYS A 42 -1.33 -15.46 1.52
CA LYS A 42 -0.73 -16.24 2.61
C LYS A 42 -0.02 -15.38 3.67
N ARG A 43 0.54 -14.26 3.25
CA ARG A 43 1.30 -13.34 4.12
C ARG A 43 0.90 -11.91 3.79
N VAL A 44 0.24 -11.27 4.72
CA VAL A 44 -0.14 -9.86 4.63
C VAL A 44 0.19 -9.19 5.95
N ALA A 45 0.82 -8.01 5.87
CA ALA A 45 0.93 -7.10 6.99
C ALA A 45 0.16 -5.82 6.68
N THR A 46 -0.46 -5.29 7.71
CA THR A 46 -1.12 -3.99 7.67
C THR A 46 -0.26 -2.98 8.41
N ARG A 47 0.16 -1.94 7.73
CA ARG A 47 0.86 -0.80 8.32
C ARG A 47 -0.09 0.39 8.41
N LEU A 48 -0.24 0.92 9.59
CA LEU A 48 -1.08 2.10 9.87
C LEU A 48 -0.18 3.24 10.37
N PRO A 49 -0.43 4.48 9.95
CA PRO A 49 0.26 5.63 10.50
C PRO A 49 -0.14 5.83 11.96
N GLN A 50 0.78 6.32 12.76
CA GLN A 50 0.56 6.74 14.14
C GLN A 50 0.89 8.22 14.26
N ASP A 51 -0.10 9.02 14.60
CA ASP A 51 0.09 10.43 14.86
C ASP A 51 0.98 10.64 16.11
N PRO A 52 1.73 11.73 16.18
CA PRO A 52 2.53 12.07 17.35
C PRO A 52 1.63 12.36 18.57
N GLY A 53 2.19 12.14 19.77
CA GLY A 53 1.51 12.43 21.02
C GLY A 53 0.65 11.30 21.56
N GLN A 54 -0.04 11.56 22.68
CA GLN A 54 -0.78 10.54 23.41
C GLN A 54 -2.01 10.05 22.65
N ALA A 55 -2.75 10.95 22.00
CA ALA A 55 -3.93 10.58 21.22
C ALA A 55 -3.59 9.59 20.08
N GLY A 56 -2.46 9.80 19.39
CA GLY A 56 -1.99 8.86 18.36
C GLY A 56 -1.60 7.49 18.93
N LYS A 57 -1.00 7.46 20.12
CA LYS A 57 -0.72 6.19 20.83
C LYS A 57 -1.99 5.44 21.20
N ASP A 58 -2.98 6.14 21.72
CA ASP A 58 -4.27 5.56 22.12
C ASP A 58 -5.03 5.02 20.90
N GLN A 59 -5.00 5.77 19.79
CA GLN A 59 -5.56 5.34 18.51
C GLN A 59 -4.85 4.08 18.00
N ALA A 60 -3.52 4.05 18.01
CA ALA A 60 -2.73 2.89 17.61
C ALA A 60 -3.06 1.65 18.44
N GLN A 61 -3.13 1.79 19.78
CA GLN A 61 -3.53 0.69 20.65
C GLN A 61 -4.95 0.19 20.35
N SER A 62 -5.87 1.11 20.06
CA SER A 62 -7.23 0.77 19.67
C SER A 62 -7.29 -0.03 18.37
N PHE A 63 -6.49 0.33 17.35
CA PHE A 63 -6.37 -0.44 16.12
C PHE A 63 -5.74 -1.82 16.36
N LEU A 64 -4.69 -1.90 17.15
CA LEU A 64 -4.05 -3.19 17.48
C LEU A 64 -5.04 -4.15 18.19
N LYS A 65 -5.91 -3.64 19.05
CA LYS A 65 -6.98 -4.43 19.66
C LYS A 65 -8.05 -4.85 18.65
N LEU A 66 -8.51 -3.92 17.81
CA LEU A 66 -9.52 -4.18 16.77
C LEU A 66 -9.07 -5.25 15.78
N LEU A 67 -7.79 -5.23 15.43
CA LEU A 67 -7.17 -6.09 14.43
C LEU A 67 -6.38 -7.25 15.06
N ALA A 68 -6.75 -7.66 16.28
CA ALA A 68 -6.14 -8.82 16.92
C ALA A 68 -6.28 -10.08 16.04
N GLY A 69 -5.19 -10.81 15.86
CA GLY A 69 -5.13 -11.98 14.97
C GLY A 69 -4.63 -11.67 13.53
N PHE A 70 -4.39 -10.40 13.22
CA PHE A 70 -3.71 -9.98 11.99
C PHE A 70 -2.30 -9.48 12.29
N THR A 71 -1.43 -9.47 11.28
CA THR A 71 -0.11 -8.84 11.38
C THR A 71 -0.28 -7.34 11.15
N VAL A 72 -0.25 -6.56 12.23
CA VAL A 72 -0.48 -5.12 12.19
C VAL A 72 0.65 -4.37 12.87
N LYS A 73 1.08 -3.28 12.25
CA LYS A 73 2.04 -2.33 12.82
C LYS A 73 1.46 -0.93 12.77
N CYS A 74 1.55 -0.21 13.87
CA CYS A 74 1.29 1.23 13.93
C CYS A 74 2.64 1.93 14.08
N ILE A 75 3.03 2.70 13.07
CA ILE A 75 4.38 3.29 12.96
C ILE A 75 4.26 4.82 12.98
N PRO A 76 4.96 5.49 13.90
CA PRO A 76 5.08 6.95 13.84
C PRO A 76 5.67 7.37 12.49
N GLU A 77 5.00 8.30 11.83
CA GLU A 77 5.54 8.88 10.60
C GLU A 77 6.52 10.00 10.97
N SER A 78 7.74 9.90 10.46
CA SER A 78 8.79 10.90 10.62
C SER A 78 9.33 11.36 9.27
N GLY A 79 9.86 12.57 9.23
CA GLY A 79 10.36 13.19 8.00
C GLY A 79 9.24 13.72 7.09
N ASP A 80 9.64 14.35 6.00
CA ASP A 80 8.70 14.88 5.03
C ASP A 80 8.20 13.79 4.06
N LYS A 81 7.08 14.09 3.40
CA LYS A 81 6.41 13.14 2.50
C LYS A 81 7.21 12.85 1.23
N VAL A 82 7.99 13.80 0.75
CA VAL A 82 8.80 13.65 -0.47
C VAL A 82 9.90 12.63 -0.20
N THR A 83 10.67 12.82 0.87
CA THR A 83 11.74 11.89 1.27
C THR A 83 11.20 10.46 1.50
N ARG A 84 10.00 10.34 2.11
CA ARG A 84 9.39 9.01 2.27
C ARG A 84 8.94 8.37 0.96
N ALA A 85 8.60 9.17 -0.05
CA ALA A 85 8.16 8.67 -1.35
C ALA A 85 9.32 8.27 -2.26
N GLU A 86 10.53 8.80 -2.06
CA GLU A 86 11.70 8.55 -2.91
C GLU A 86 11.98 7.07 -3.19
N PRO A 87 12.00 6.15 -2.20
CA PRO A 87 12.30 4.75 -2.45
C PRO A 87 11.27 4.07 -3.38
N PHE A 88 9.98 4.39 -3.21
CA PHE A 88 8.92 3.88 -4.07
C PHE A 88 8.97 4.51 -5.45
N SER A 89 9.20 5.82 -5.53
CA SER A 89 9.37 6.56 -6.78
C SER A 89 10.52 6.01 -7.62
N ALA A 90 11.65 5.68 -7.00
CA ALA A 90 12.78 5.06 -7.70
C ALA A 90 12.40 3.72 -8.34
N GLN A 91 11.61 2.89 -7.66
CA GLN A 91 11.08 1.65 -8.26
C GLN A 91 10.06 1.92 -9.36
N TRP A 92 9.25 2.96 -9.21
CA TRP A 92 8.26 3.34 -10.20
C TRP A 92 8.88 3.80 -11.51
N LEU A 93 9.88 4.67 -11.43
CA LEU A 93 10.60 5.21 -12.59
C LEU A 93 11.54 4.17 -13.22
N GLY A 94 12.07 3.24 -12.45
CA GLY A 94 13.10 2.31 -12.85
C GLY A 94 14.51 2.92 -12.71
N LEU A 95 15.51 2.06 -12.85
CA LEU A 95 16.91 2.47 -12.86
C LEU A 95 17.29 2.98 -14.25
N GLU A 96 18.30 3.85 -14.32
CA GLU A 96 18.87 4.33 -15.58
C GLU A 96 19.27 3.15 -16.48
N GLY A 97 18.81 3.18 -17.74
CA GLY A 97 19.01 2.09 -18.69
C GLY A 97 17.95 0.98 -18.68
N MET A 98 16.91 1.08 -17.84
CA MET A 98 15.76 0.20 -17.89
C MET A 98 14.64 0.79 -18.74
N ASP A 99 14.09 0.00 -19.67
CA ASP A 99 12.95 0.44 -20.51
C ASP A 99 11.66 0.64 -19.72
N LYS A 100 11.58 0.09 -18.51
CA LYS A 100 10.37 0.12 -17.67
C LYS A 100 10.73 0.15 -16.19
N GLY A 101 9.91 0.86 -15.41
CA GLY A 101 9.95 0.79 -13.96
C GLY A 101 9.73 -0.63 -13.41
N ASN A 102 10.02 -0.82 -12.14
CA ASN A 102 9.96 -2.13 -11.46
C ASN A 102 8.61 -2.36 -10.74
N VAL A 103 7.59 -1.54 -11.05
CA VAL A 103 6.26 -1.62 -10.44
C VAL A 103 5.21 -1.92 -11.49
N ASP A 104 4.46 -2.97 -11.28
CA ASP A 104 3.27 -3.31 -12.06
C ASP A 104 2.02 -2.80 -11.31
N VAL A 105 0.97 -2.49 -12.05
CA VAL A 105 -0.32 -2.06 -11.45
C VAL A 105 -1.43 -2.95 -12.00
N LEU A 106 -2.27 -3.47 -11.12
CA LEU A 106 -3.43 -4.23 -11.54
C LEU A 106 -4.43 -3.31 -12.24
N ILE A 107 -4.96 -3.72 -13.40
CA ILE A 107 -5.99 -2.96 -14.10
C ILE A 107 -7.28 -3.01 -13.30
N ALA A 108 -7.75 -1.86 -12.86
CA ALA A 108 -8.92 -1.73 -12.00
C ALA A 108 -9.55 -0.33 -12.11
N PRO A 109 -10.81 -0.14 -11.71
CA PRO A 109 -11.49 1.16 -11.79
C PRO A 109 -10.81 2.30 -11.01
N TRP A 110 -9.96 1.99 -10.04
CA TRP A 110 -9.23 2.99 -9.25
C TRP A 110 -7.97 3.53 -9.94
N ASN A 111 -7.55 2.98 -11.09
CA ASN A 111 -6.27 3.31 -11.74
C ASN A 111 -6.15 4.79 -12.08
N GLU A 112 -7.18 5.39 -12.71
CA GLU A 112 -7.15 6.79 -13.12
C GLU A 112 -6.92 7.72 -11.92
N MET A 113 -7.68 7.52 -10.85
CA MET A 113 -7.54 8.31 -9.62
C MET A 113 -6.15 8.13 -8.99
N TYR A 114 -5.64 6.91 -8.99
CA TYR A 114 -4.35 6.57 -8.43
C TYR A 114 -3.21 7.23 -9.22
N PHE A 115 -3.19 7.07 -10.53
CA PHE A 115 -2.18 7.68 -11.39
C PHE A 115 -2.20 9.20 -11.32
N ASN A 116 -3.37 9.83 -11.39
CA ASN A 116 -3.50 11.28 -11.26
C ASN A 116 -2.88 11.82 -9.96
N GLN A 117 -3.01 11.08 -8.84
CA GLN A 117 -2.41 11.51 -7.58
C GLN A 117 -0.89 11.30 -7.56
N LEU A 118 -0.37 10.22 -8.18
CA LEU A 118 1.06 9.99 -8.28
C LEU A 118 1.73 11.01 -9.19
N GLU A 119 1.16 11.29 -10.36
CA GLU A 119 1.70 12.24 -11.35
C GLU A 119 1.73 13.67 -10.85
N SER A 120 0.72 14.06 -10.05
CA SER A 120 0.64 15.41 -9.50
C SER A 120 1.42 15.61 -8.19
N PHE A 121 2.05 14.56 -7.67
CA PHE A 121 2.89 14.67 -6.47
C PHE A 121 4.24 15.36 -6.82
N PRO A 122 4.78 16.26 -5.97
CA PRO A 122 4.31 16.63 -4.64
C PRO A 122 3.33 17.81 -4.60
N GLU A 123 2.96 18.38 -5.72
CA GLU A 123 2.18 19.63 -5.80
C GLU A 123 0.67 19.42 -5.54
N SER A 124 0.19 18.18 -5.59
CA SER A 124 -1.22 17.88 -5.40
C SER A 124 -1.71 18.19 -4.00
N LYS A 125 -2.99 18.61 -3.92
CA LYS A 125 -3.71 18.82 -2.66
C LYS A 125 -3.84 17.52 -1.84
N PHE A 126 -4.06 16.40 -2.51
CA PHE A 126 -4.22 15.10 -1.89
C PHE A 126 -2.99 14.24 -2.14
N LYS A 127 -2.42 13.67 -1.09
CA LYS A 127 -1.17 12.89 -1.11
C LYS A 127 -1.32 11.53 -0.43
N ASP A 128 -2.56 11.18 -0.06
CA ASP A 128 -2.83 10.02 0.81
C ASP A 128 -2.46 8.68 0.15
N MET A 129 -2.68 8.56 -1.17
CA MET A 129 -2.32 7.34 -1.90
C MET A 129 -0.81 7.21 -2.11
N VAL A 130 -0.09 8.33 -2.26
CA VAL A 130 1.38 8.33 -2.32
C VAL A 130 1.97 7.91 -0.99
N ASP A 131 1.50 8.51 0.13
CA ASP A 131 1.92 8.14 1.48
C ASP A 131 1.63 6.66 1.77
N ALA A 132 0.44 6.19 1.44
CA ALA A 132 0.06 4.79 1.65
C ALA A 132 0.91 3.83 0.82
N SER A 133 1.24 4.19 -0.43
CA SER A 133 2.11 3.39 -1.30
C SER A 133 3.54 3.33 -0.77
N SER A 134 4.07 4.48 -0.36
CA SER A 134 5.41 4.57 0.24
C SER A 134 5.50 3.77 1.53
N SER A 135 4.51 3.87 2.39
CA SER A 135 4.44 3.10 3.64
C SER A 135 4.37 1.59 3.39
N ALA A 136 3.54 1.15 2.44
CA ALA A 136 3.43 -0.26 2.07
C ALA A 136 4.74 -0.79 1.44
N PHE A 137 5.39 0.01 0.61
CA PHE A 137 6.68 -0.32 0.01
C PHE A 137 7.79 -0.48 1.07
N ILE A 138 7.91 0.49 1.98
CA ILE A 138 8.89 0.44 3.07
C ILE A 138 8.67 -0.81 3.94
N GLU A 139 7.42 -1.18 4.22
CA GLU A 139 7.12 -2.38 5.01
C GLU A 139 7.61 -3.66 4.32
N ILE A 140 7.45 -3.76 3.00
CA ILE A 140 7.95 -4.91 2.22
C ILE A 140 9.47 -4.98 2.26
N GLU A 141 10.17 -3.85 2.09
CA GLU A 141 11.64 -3.80 2.03
C GLU A 141 12.31 -3.90 3.41
N SER A 142 11.62 -3.61 4.49
CA SER A 142 12.17 -3.74 5.84
C SER A 142 12.41 -5.18 6.32
N GLY A 143 12.33 -6.16 5.42
CA GLY A 143 12.73 -7.55 5.67
C GLY A 143 11.61 -8.50 6.08
N ASN A 144 10.38 -8.02 6.13
CA ASN A 144 9.23 -8.89 6.19
C ASN A 144 8.90 -9.33 4.75
N THR A 145 9.46 -10.44 4.33
CA THR A 145 9.23 -11.01 3.00
C THR A 145 7.77 -11.46 2.85
N TYR A 146 6.94 -10.56 2.38
CA TYR A 146 5.57 -10.90 1.96
C TYR A 146 5.63 -11.40 0.52
N SER A 147 5.19 -12.62 0.29
CA SER A 147 5.07 -13.13 -1.07
C SER A 147 3.87 -12.46 -1.75
N ALA A 148 4.09 -11.99 -2.98
CA ALA A 148 3.00 -11.56 -3.85
C ALA A 148 1.94 -12.66 -3.98
N PRO A 149 0.66 -12.30 -4.28
CA PRO A 149 -0.40 -13.28 -4.51
C PRO A 149 0.04 -14.32 -5.52
N PRO A 150 -0.35 -15.59 -5.33
CA PRO A 150 -0.14 -16.61 -6.36
C PRO A 150 -0.87 -16.17 -7.62
N THR A 151 -0.19 -16.24 -8.75
CA THR A 151 -0.70 -15.89 -10.08
C THR A 151 -1.76 -16.89 -10.59
N ASP A 152 -2.06 -17.93 -9.84
CA ASP A 152 -2.82 -19.10 -10.30
C ASP A 152 -4.31 -19.09 -9.92
N GLY A 153 -4.80 -18.03 -9.32
CA GLY A 153 -6.19 -17.90 -8.90
C GLY A 153 -7.01 -16.96 -9.78
N GLY A 154 -7.41 -17.39 -10.98
CA GLY A 154 -8.59 -16.85 -11.66
C GLY A 154 -8.56 -15.43 -12.22
N LEU A 155 -7.42 -14.75 -12.22
CA LEU A 155 -7.27 -13.47 -12.90
C LEU A 155 -6.70 -13.72 -14.30
N ASN A 156 -7.50 -13.39 -15.31
CA ASN A 156 -7.15 -13.52 -16.71
C ASN A 156 -5.79 -12.87 -17.00
N LYS A 157 -4.86 -13.60 -17.60
CA LYS A 157 -3.49 -13.13 -17.90
C LYS A 157 -3.44 -11.83 -18.69
N GLU A 158 -4.50 -11.50 -19.41
CA GLU A 158 -4.61 -10.28 -20.23
C GLU A 158 -4.85 -9.00 -19.42
N SER A 159 -5.24 -9.10 -18.14
CA SER A 159 -5.52 -7.94 -17.29
C SER A 159 -4.27 -7.33 -16.62
N TYR A 160 -3.08 -7.88 -16.85
CA TYR A 160 -1.87 -7.49 -16.12
C TYR A 160 -0.98 -6.46 -16.81
N TRP A 161 -1.26 -6.11 -18.07
CA TRP A 161 -0.29 -5.36 -18.85
C TRP A 161 -0.95 -4.25 -19.68
N ARG A 162 -0.96 -3.03 -19.21
CA ARG A 162 -0.89 -1.84 -20.04
C ARG A 162 -0.10 -0.76 -19.32
N LYS A 163 0.69 -0.09 -20.16
CA LYS A 163 1.61 1.02 -19.82
C LYS A 163 0.86 2.19 -19.22
#